data_c01639bfc64e7f0eeaeac607864dcfe4
#
_entry.id   c01639bfc64e7f0eeaeac607864dcfe4
#
_cell.length_a   1.000
_cell.length_b   1.000
_cell.length_c   1.000
_cell.angle_alpha   90.00
_cell.angle_beta   90.00
_cell.angle_gamma   90.00
#
_symmetry.space_group_name_H-M   'P 1'
#
loop_
_entity.id
_entity.type
_entity.pdbx_description
1 polymer ?
#
loop_
_entity_poly.entity_id
_entity_poly.type
_entity_poly.pdbx_seq_one_letter_code
_entity_poly.pdbx_strand_id
1 'polypeptide(L)'
;MKRIITIVLALITIMSCGNNLKNSSAHPSGPITMNLYYTGTDGNARKFVEEMESSGTVAAIRAEEGNLRYDYFFSAVDPETVLLIDSWASQEAIDAHHATPMMETIAALREKYDLHMSAERYFRAEEDVPTTYDTFIRK
;
A
#
# COMPACT_ATOMS: atom_id res chain seq x y z
N MET A 1 -68.76 21.58 -43.80
CA MET A 1 -68.32 20.26 -43.23
C MET A 1 -66.87 20.37 -42.81
N LYS A 2 -66.60 20.63 -41.51
CA LYS A 2 -65.25 20.77 -40.99
C LYS A 2 -64.90 19.49 -40.25
N ARG A 3 -63.94 18.75 -40.79
CA ARG A 3 -63.43 17.51 -40.11
C ARG A 3 -62.37 17.90 -39.08
N ILE A 4 -62.63 17.64 -37.84
CA ILE A 4 -61.71 17.80 -36.71
C ILE A 4 -60.87 16.52 -36.63
N ILE A 5 -59.57 16.66 -36.89
CA ILE A 5 -58.61 15.56 -36.72
C ILE A 5 -58.04 15.70 -35.31
N THR A 6 -58.41 14.75 -34.46
CA THR A 6 -57.88 14.62 -33.08
C THR A 6 -56.54 13.88 -33.15
N ILE A 7 -55.45 14.60 -32.86
CA ILE A 7 -54.12 13.99 -32.75
C ILE A 7 -53.98 13.52 -31.31
N VAL A 8 -53.96 12.19 -31.11
CA VAL A 8 -53.62 11.57 -29.84
C VAL A 8 -52.12 11.52 -29.73
N LEU A 9 -51.58 12.37 -28.84
CA LEU A 9 -50.16 12.39 -28.54
C LEU A 9 -49.85 11.33 -27.46
N ALA A 10 -49.31 10.19 -27.88
CA ALA A 10 -48.84 9.16 -26.96
C ALA A 10 -47.51 9.60 -26.34
N LEU A 11 -47.52 9.95 -25.07
CA LEU A 11 -46.30 10.14 -24.27
C LEU A 11 -45.67 8.78 -23.98
N ILE A 12 -44.59 8.50 -24.67
CA ILE A 12 -43.69 7.37 -24.31
C ILE A 12 -42.74 7.88 -23.25
N THR A 13 -42.99 7.56 -21.98
CA THR A 13 -42.02 7.75 -20.90
C THR A 13 -40.96 6.65 -20.98
N ILE A 14 -39.80 7.01 -21.51
CA ILE A 14 -38.61 6.14 -21.46
C ILE A 14 -38.06 6.20 -20.06
N MET A 15 -38.34 5.16 -19.28
CA MET A 15 -37.78 4.95 -17.95
C MET A 15 -36.33 4.49 -18.15
N SER A 16 -35.39 5.45 -18.17
CA SER A 16 -33.97 5.19 -18.20
C SER A 16 -33.56 4.64 -16.84
N CYS A 17 -33.52 3.31 -16.70
CA CYS A 17 -32.79 2.66 -15.62
C CYS A 17 -31.30 2.92 -15.83
N GLY A 18 -30.80 4.01 -15.28
CA GLY A 18 -29.38 4.25 -15.14
C GLY A 18 -28.80 3.21 -14.15
N ASN A 19 -28.27 2.11 -14.68
CA ASN A 19 -27.37 1.26 -13.93
C ASN A 19 -26.11 2.10 -13.63
N ASN A 20 -26.10 2.76 -12.48
CA ASN A 20 -24.91 3.28 -11.85
C ASN A 20 -24.07 2.05 -11.43
N LEU A 21 -23.33 1.49 -12.37
CA LEU A 21 -22.16 0.69 -12.09
C LEU A 21 -21.17 1.64 -11.43
N LYS A 22 -21.31 1.83 -10.10
CA LYS A 22 -20.20 2.28 -9.28
C LYS A 22 -19.13 1.22 -9.48
N ASN A 23 -18.16 1.52 -10.34
CA ASN A 23 -16.85 0.88 -10.30
C ASN A 23 -16.23 1.27 -8.96
N SER A 24 -16.71 0.65 -7.90
CA SER A 24 -16.00 0.54 -6.65
C SER A 24 -14.85 -0.40 -6.96
N SER A 25 -13.72 0.16 -7.32
CA SER A 25 -12.44 -0.50 -7.08
C SER A 25 -12.32 -0.60 -5.56
N ALA A 26 -13.05 -1.55 -4.98
CA ALA A 26 -12.90 -1.88 -3.58
C ALA A 26 -11.45 -2.37 -3.44
N HIS A 27 -10.59 -1.48 -2.94
CA HIS A 27 -9.31 -1.94 -2.44
C HIS A 27 -9.62 -2.99 -1.38
N PRO A 28 -8.93 -4.14 -1.38
CA PRO A 28 -9.10 -5.13 -0.34
C PRO A 28 -9.06 -4.41 1.02
N SER A 29 -10.10 -4.56 1.83
CA SER A 29 -10.13 -4.01 3.18
C SER A 29 -9.24 -4.90 4.06
N GLY A 30 -8.31 -4.31 4.79
CA GLY A 30 -7.48 -5.04 5.72
C GLY A 30 -6.01 -4.65 5.64
N PRO A 31 -5.15 -5.35 6.40
CA PRO A 31 -3.73 -5.07 6.45
C PRO A 31 -3.04 -5.13 5.08
N ILE A 32 -2.18 -4.16 4.87
CA ILE A 32 -1.39 -4.01 3.64
C ILE A 32 0.07 -4.16 4.02
N THR A 33 0.82 -4.95 3.27
CA THR A 33 2.28 -5.07 3.43
C THR A 33 2.97 -4.60 2.16
N MET A 34 3.93 -3.71 2.34
CA MET A 34 4.84 -3.26 1.31
C MET A 34 6.21 -3.90 1.54
N ASN A 35 6.74 -4.58 0.54
CA ASN A 35 8.14 -4.96 0.50
C ASN A 35 8.88 -3.91 -0.32
N LEU A 36 9.74 -3.14 0.34
CA LEU A 36 10.54 -2.09 -0.28
C LEU A 36 11.99 -2.54 -0.34
N TYR A 37 12.53 -2.64 -1.56
CA TYR A 37 13.92 -3.02 -1.78
C TYR A 37 14.72 -1.76 -2.05
N TYR A 38 15.68 -1.48 -1.17
CA TYR A 38 16.64 -0.39 -1.33
C TYR A 38 17.97 -0.96 -1.79
N THR A 39 18.42 -0.56 -2.97
CA THR A 39 19.69 -1.00 -3.55
C THR A 39 20.61 0.19 -3.73
N GLY A 40 21.85 0.06 -3.26
CA GLY A 40 22.89 1.06 -3.37
C GLY A 40 24.21 0.45 -3.89
N THR A 41 25.30 1.13 -3.58
CA THR A 41 26.67 0.67 -3.82
C THR A 41 27.53 0.98 -2.59
N ASP A 42 28.66 0.32 -2.46
CA ASP A 42 29.65 0.60 -1.39
C ASP A 42 29.06 0.52 0.04
N GLY A 43 28.10 -0.38 0.24
CA GLY A 43 27.42 -0.59 1.53
C GLY A 43 26.46 0.54 1.91
N ASN A 44 26.06 1.39 0.96
CA ASN A 44 25.21 2.55 1.23
C ASN A 44 23.80 2.16 1.71
N ALA A 45 23.24 1.05 1.23
CA ALA A 45 21.95 0.56 1.72
C ALA A 45 22.02 0.23 3.22
N ARG A 46 23.12 -0.37 3.69
CA ARG A 46 23.32 -0.64 5.12
C ARG A 46 23.48 0.65 5.93
N LYS A 47 24.29 1.60 5.46
CA LYS A 47 24.49 2.89 6.13
C LYS A 47 23.20 3.68 6.25
N PHE A 48 22.34 3.62 5.24
CA PHE A 48 20.99 4.19 5.27
C PHE A 48 20.18 3.62 6.44
N VAL A 49 20.12 2.26 6.56
CA VAL A 49 19.39 1.62 7.66
C VAL A 49 19.96 2.03 9.03
N GLU A 50 21.28 2.04 9.17
CA GLU A 50 21.95 2.44 10.41
C GLU A 50 21.59 3.88 10.81
N GLU A 51 21.50 4.80 9.85
CA GLU A 51 21.09 6.18 10.13
C GLU A 51 19.59 6.29 10.40
N MET A 52 18.73 5.58 9.70
CA MET A 52 17.30 5.50 9.98
C MET A 52 17.01 5.01 11.41
N GLU A 53 17.73 3.99 11.88
CA GLU A 53 17.60 3.48 13.25
C GLU A 53 18.20 4.45 14.28
N SER A 54 19.42 4.96 14.06
CA SER A 54 20.11 5.81 15.03
C SER A 54 19.52 7.20 15.18
N SER A 55 18.86 7.72 14.15
CA SER A 55 18.14 9.01 14.21
C SER A 55 16.81 8.91 14.99
N GLY A 56 16.34 7.71 15.30
CA GLY A 56 15.04 7.49 15.92
C GLY A 56 13.87 7.52 14.95
N THR A 57 14.11 7.69 13.63
CA THR A 57 13.06 7.74 12.61
C THR A 57 12.27 6.44 12.58
N VAL A 58 12.95 5.29 12.63
CA VAL A 58 12.28 3.97 12.66
C VAL A 58 11.41 3.81 13.90
N ALA A 59 11.90 4.24 15.07
CA ALA A 59 11.12 4.17 16.30
C ALA A 59 9.87 5.06 16.24
N ALA A 60 9.98 6.24 15.63
CA ALA A 60 8.84 7.13 15.42
C ALA A 60 7.80 6.53 14.47
N ILE A 61 8.21 5.93 13.36
CA ILE A 61 7.31 5.24 12.42
C ILE A 61 6.59 4.07 13.09
N ARG A 62 7.30 3.25 13.84
CA ARG A 62 6.71 2.13 14.59
C ARG A 62 5.69 2.57 15.64
N ALA A 63 5.74 3.83 16.09
CA ALA A 63 4.79 4.40 17.04
C ALA A 63 3.57 5.04 16.35
N GLU A 64 3.53 5.15 15.04
CA GLU A 64 2.39 5.70 14.31
C GLU A 64 1.17 4.78 14.40
N GLU A 65 -0.01 5.40 14.46
CA GLU A 65 -1.27 4.66 14.49
C GLU A 65 -1.44 3.84 13.21
N GLY A 66 -1.73 2.56 13.38
CA GLY A 66 -1.93 1.63 12.28
C GLY A 66 -0.65 1.03 11.71
N ASN A 67 0.54 1.42 12.17
CA ASN A 67 1.75 0.68 11.83
C ASN A 67 1.72 -0.71 12.51
N LEU A 68 1.90 -1.75 11.73
CA LEU A 68 1.92 -3.14 12.19
C LEU A 68 3.32 -3.74 12.16
N ARG A 69 4.17 -3.19 11.29
CA ARG A 69 5.54 -3.66 11.10
C ARG A 69 6.36 -2.63 10.34
N TYR A 70 7.60 -2.43 10.74
CA TYR A 70 8.61 -1.66 10.02
C TYR A 70 9.98 -2.23 10.31
N ASP A 71 10.37 -3.27 9.55
CA ASP A 71 11.57 -4.07 9.82
C ASP A 71 12.46 -4.19 8.60
N TYR A 72 13.75 -3.95 8.80
CA TYR A 72 14.78 -4.11 7.78
C TYR A 72 15.41 -5.51 7.83
N PHE A 73 15.69 -6.05 6.63
CA PHE A 73 16.37 -7.33 6.45
C PHE A 73 17.50 -7.16 5.44
N PHE A 74 18.64 -7.70 5.80
CA PHE A 74 19.79 -7.70 4.89
C PHE A 74 19.80 -8.98 4.07
N SER A 75 20.04 -8.84 2.77
CA SER A 75 20.17 -9.98 1.87
C SER A 75 21.41 -10.80 2.22
N ALA A 76 21.29 -12.12 2.24
CA ALA A 76 22.41 -13.02 2.44
C ALA A 76 23.31 -13.19 1.22
N VAL A 77 22.78 -12.82 0.02
CA VAL A 77 23.45 -13.06 -1.26
C VAL A 77 23.80 -11.75 -2.00
N ASP A 78 23.16 -10.67 -1.64
CA ASP A 78 23.40 -9.35 -2.22
C ASP A 78 23.53 -8.31 -1.09
N PRO A 79 24.77 -7.97 -0.69
CA PRO A 79 25.02 -7.05 0.41
C PRO A 79 24.64 -5.59 0.10
N GLU A 80 24.41 -5.26 -1.16
CA GLU A 80 24.03 -3.92 -1.61
C GLU A 80 22.51 -3.70 -1.60
N THR A 81 21.72 -4.74 -1.29
CA THR A 81 20.27 -4.66 -1.21
C THR A 81 19.77 -4.92 0.20
N VAL A 82 18.87 -4.05 0.65
CA VAL A 82 18.13 -4.16 1.92
C VAL A 82 16.64 -4.24 1.61
N LEU A 83 15.95 -5.18 2.23
CA LEU A 83 14.50 -5.29 2.22
C LEU A 83 13.93 -4.62 3.47
N LEU A 84 12.98 -3.70 3.29
CA LEU A 84 12.08 -3.23 4.33
C LEU A 84 10.73 -3.93 4.16
N ILE A 85 10.27 -4.60 5.21
CA ILE A 85 8.88 -5.04 5.31
C ILE A 85 8.12 -3.98 6.11
N ASP A 86 7.24 -3.26 5.42
CA ASP A 86 6.45 -2.17 5.95
C ASP A 86 4.96 -2.56 5.88
N SER A 87 4.30 -2.73 7.04
CA SER A 87 2.93 -3.22 7.11
C SER A 87 2.05 -2.27 7.91
N TRP A 88 0.85 -2.04 7.38
CA TRP A 88 -0.12 -1.10 7.91
C TRP A 88 -1.51 -1.72 8.02
N ALA A 89 -2.29 -1.27 8.98
CA ALA A 89 -3.64 -1.77 9.23
C ALA A 89 -4.61 -1.44 8.09
N SER A 90 -4.38 -0.34 7.36
CA SER A 90 -5.24 0.09 6.25
C SER A 90 -4.51 1.04 5.29
N GLN A 91 -5.18 1.41 4.19
CA GLN A 91 -4.70 2.43 3.26
C GLN A 91 -4.66 3.81 3.92
N GLU A 92 -5.64 4.14 4.76
CA GLU A 92 -5.72 5.41 5.48
C GLU A 92 -4.51 5.60 6.41
N ALA A 93 -4.04 4.53 7.05
CA ALA A 93 -2.84 4.57 7.89
C ALA A 93 -1.58 4.85 7.05
N ILE A 94 -1.45 4.25 5.86
CA ILE A 94 -0.37 4.55 4.92
C ILE A 94 -0.44 6.01 4.47
N ASP A 95 -1.62 6.50 4.13
CA ASP A 95 -1.81 7.88 3.65
C ASP A 95 -1.47 8.89 4.77
N ALA A 96 -1.82 8.58 6.02
CA ALA A 96 -1.44 9.38 7.18
C ALA A 96 0.09 9.40 7.37
N HIS A 97 0.75 8.25 7.29
CA HIS A 97 2.21 8.14 7.32
C HIS A 97 2.86 9.00 6.22
N HIS A 98 2.38 8.87 4.99
CA HIS A 98 2.91 9.63 3.84
C HIS A 98 2.72 11.15 3.96
N ALA A 99 1.79 11.61 4.79
CA ALA A 99 1.57 13.03 5.07
C ALA A 99 2.46 13.57 6.20
N THR A 100 3.28 12.72 6.85
CA THR A 100 4.16 13.16 7.95
C THR A 100 5.43 13.82 7.44
N PRO A 101 6.03 14.74 8.22
CA PRO A 101 7.35 15.32 7.90
C PRO A 101 8.47 14.27 7.82
N MET A 102 8.30 13.10 8.41
CA MET A 102 9.28 12.01 8.33
C MET A 102 9.57 11.57 6.90
N MET A 103 8.60 11.68 6.00
CA MET A 103 8.80 11.36 4.58
C MET A 103 9.87 12.20 3.91
N GLU A 104 10.01 13.48 4.30
CA GLU A 104 11.08 14.35 3.82
C GLU A 104 12.45 13.86 4.32
N THR A 105 12.53 13.43 5.58
CA THR A 105 13.76 12.84 6.17
C THR A 105 14.15 11.56 5.44
N ILE A 106 13.19 10.66 5.21
CA ILE A 106 13.42 9.40 4.48
C ILE A 106 13.91 9.68 3.06
N ALA A 107 13.28 10.64 2.36
CA ALA A 107 13.65 11.02 1.00
C ALA A 107 15.08 11.59 0.97
N ALA A 108 15.42 12.49 1.89
CA ALA A 108 16.76 13.06 1.99
C ALA A 108 17.84 12.01 2.27
N LEU A 109 17.54 11.03 3.13
CA LEU A 109 18.46 9.92 3.40
C LEU A 109 18.65 9.00 2.19
N ARG A 110 17.59 8.70 1.44
CA ARG A 110 17.70 7.94 0.19
C ARG A 110 18.56 8.63 -0.84
N GLU A 111 18.41 9.94 -0.99
CA GLU A 111 19.25 10.76 -1.87
C GLU A 111 20.72 10.79 -1.39
N LYS A 112 20.93 11.03 -0.08
CA LYS A 112 22.27 11.05 0.54
C LYS A 112 23.07 9.79 0.26
N TYR A 113 22.40 8.63 0.26
CA TYR A 113 23.04 7.33 0.08
C TYR A 113 22.91 6.80 -1.36
N ASP A 114 22.39 7.61 -2.29
CA ASP A 114 22.21 7.24 -3.71
C ASP A 114 21.50 5.90 -3.88
N LEU A 115 20.32 5.76 -3.23
CA LEU A 115 19.58 4.50 -3.22
C LEU A 115 18.51 4.47 -4.30
N HIS A 116 18.47 3.39 -5.05
CA HIS A 116 17.34 3.01 -5.87
C HIS A 116 16.33 2.23 -5.03
N MET A 117 15.03 2.40 -5.33
CA MET A 117 13.97 1.70 -4.62
C MET A 117 13.02 1.02 -5.61
N SER A 118 12.68 -0.24 -5.31
CA SER A 118 11.53 -0.92 -5.90
C SER A 118 10.58 -1.37 -4.81
N ALA A 119 9.29 -1.56 -5.17
CA ALA A 119 8.24 -1.86 -4.22
C ALA A 119 7.31 -2.96 -4.75
N GLU A 120 6.90 -3.84 -3.85
CA GLU A 120 5.87 -4.83 -4.06
C GLU A 120 4.79 -4.65 -3.00
N ARG A 121 3.53 -4.80 -3.36
CA ARG A 121 2.40 -4.62 -2.46
C ARG A 121 1.62 -5.89 -2.31
N TYR A 122 1.34 -6.26 -1.05
CA TYR A 122 0.61 -7.46 -0.68
C TYR A 122 -0.59 -7.10 0.20
N PHE A 123 -1.66 -7.85 0.01
CA PHE A 123 -2.83 -7.83 0.88
C PHE A 123 -2.91 -9.13 1.64
N ARG A 124 -3.28 -9.05 2.91
CA ARG A 124 -3.51 -10.25 3.69
C ARG A 124 -4.69 -11.03 3.09
N ALA A 125 -4.53 -12.32 2.87
CA ALA A 125 -5.64 -13.19 2.50
C ALA A 125 -6.64 -13.24 3.67
N GLU A 126 -7.94 -13.38 3.35
CA GLU A 126 -8.99 -13.52 4.36
C GLU A 126 -8.85 -14.85 5.13
N GLU A 127 -8.27 -15.86 4.49
CA GLU A 127 -7.99 -17.15 5.10
C GLU A 127 -6.58 -17.18 5.67
N ASP A 128 -6.46 -17.70 6.89
CA ASP A 128 -5.17 -18.00 7.52
C ASP A 128 -4.44 -19.11 6.77
N VAL A 129 -3.15 -19.27 7.06
CA VAL A 129 -2.36 -20.38 6.52
C VAL A 129 -3.09 -21.69 6.83
N PRO A 130 -3.40 -22.53 5.82
CA PRO A 130 -4.13 -23.76 6.04
C PRO A 130 -3.46 -24.65 7.10
N THR A 131 -4.24 -25.22 8.01
CA THR A 131 -3.74 -26.09 9.09
C THR A 131 -2.97 -27.31 8.59
N THR A 132 -3.15 -27.69 7.30
CA THR A 132 -2.35 -28.72 6.63
C THR A 132 -0.85 -28.42 6.61
N TYR A 133 -0.46 -27.13 6.75
CA TYR A 133 0.94 -26.74 6.87
C TYR A 133 1.52 -26.85 8.28
N ASP A 134 0.68 -27.10 9.29
CA ASP A 134 1.13 -27.21 10.70
C ASP A 134 2.18 -28.30 10.92
N THR A 135 2.20 -29.35 10.09
CA THR A 135 3.23 -30.40 10.12
C THR A 135 4.62 -29.89 9.72
N PHE A 136 4.69 -28.79 8.99
CA PHE A 136 5.94 -28.18 8.50
C PHE A 136 6.36 -26.96 9.34
N ILE A 137 5.46 -26.45 10.20
CA ILE A 137 5.70 -25.28 11.05
C ILE A 137 6.11 -25.77 12.44
N ARG A 138 7.38 -25.60 12.77
CA ARG A 138 7.87 -25.87 14.10
C ARG A 138 7.48 -24.73 15.04
N LYS A 139 6.61 -25.01 16.01
CA LYS A 139 6.20 -24.04 17.05
C LYS A 139 7.21 -24.03 18.19
#